data_8f640a71076549e32142fd6dbd2147e6
#
_entry.id   8f640a71076549e32142fd6dbd2147e6
#
_cell.length_a   1.000
_cell.length_b   1.000
_cell.length_c   1.000
_cell.angle_alpha   90.00
_cell.angle_beta   90.00
_cell.angle_gamma   90.00
#
_symmetry.space_group_name_H-M   'P 1'
#
loop_
_entity.id
_entity.type
_entity.pdbx_description
1 polymer ?
#
loop_
_entity_poly.entity_id
_entity_poly.type
_entity_poly.pdbx_seq_one_letter_code
_entity_poly.pdbx_strand_id
1 'polypeptide(L)'
;MAEKYTPNKPKDAGLEARQKLGWWHAYRFLILRRISQLSIILMFLSGPIWQVWILKGNYSSSMLLDTVPLTDPLITAESLATGYQPEITTIIGALIIVVFYAIVASKAFCSWVCPMNIVTDAAAWLRRKLGIRQSLKISRQLRYVILAVILVGSAITGSLLWEWINPVAALGRIFVFGTGATLWLVAVIFLFDLLVAEHGWCGHLCPIGAIYGVIGAKSLIKINVIDRDRCDRCMDCYNVCPEPQVLRLPLHGGAEDSQIILAKDCITCGRCIDVCAENVFTFGSRFEKQIKIKNI
;
A
#
# COMPACT_ATOMS: atom_id res chain seq x y z
N MET A 1 29.87 23.87 -11.79
CA MET A 1 30.32 22.57 -12.34
C MET A 1 29.22 21.57 -12.06
N ALA A 2 28.54 21.08 -13.08
CA ALA A 2 27.50 20.06 -12.93
C ALA A 2 28.20 18.74 -12.62
N GLU A 3 28.24 18.36 -11.37
CA GLU A 3 28.73 17.04 -10.95
C GLU A 3 27.90 15.97 -11.67
N LYS A 4 28.58 15.10 -12.37
CA LYS A 4 27.99 14.11 -13.28
C LYS A 4 27.24 13.09 -12.44
N TYR A 5 25.94 13.35 -12.28
CA TYR A 5 25.04 12.52 -11.50
C TYR A 5 24.98 11.09 -12.06
N THR A 6 25.30 10.10 -11.27
CA THR A 6 25.16 8.68 -11.57
C THR A 6 24.14 8.06 -10.62
N PRO A 7 22.96 7.65 -11.13
CA PRO A 7 21.95 7.02 -10.28
C PRO A 7 22.48 5.74 -9.62
N ASN A 8 22.17 5.55 -8.35
CA ASN A 8 22.49 4.35 -7.61
C ASN A 8 21.92 3.10 -8.29
N LYS A 9 22.61 1.98 -8.19
CA LYS A 9 22.08 0.71 -8.68
C LYS A 9 20.90 0.31 -7.77
N PRO A 10 19.79 -0.22 -8.33
CA PRO A 10 18.63 -0.61 -7.52
C PRO A 10 18.92 -1.56 -6.36
N LYS A 11 19.93 -2.42 -6.49
CA LYS A 11 20.38 -3.32 -5.43
C LYS A 11 21.00 -2.61 -4.22
N ASP A 12 21.50 -1.40 -4.43
CA ASP A 12 22.23 -0.60 -3.45
C ASP A 12 21.34 0.49 -2.83
N ALA A 13 20.04 0.49 -3.17
CA ALA A 13 19.08 1.50 -2.68
C ALA A 13 19.03 1.52 -1.14
N GLY A 14 19.24 2.72 -0.56
CA GLY A 14 19.25 2.95 0.87
C GLY A 14 20.59 2.66 1.57
N LEU A 15 21.63 2.20 0.86
CA LEU A 15 22.95 2.00 1.47
C LEU A 15 23.54 3.30 2.00
N GLU A 16 23.42 4.37 1.25
CA GLU A 16 23.92 5.69 1.63
C GLU A 16 23.17 6.25 2.85
N ALA A 17 21.85 6.12 2.89
CA ALA A 17 21.05 6.49 4.07
C ALA A 17 21.49 5.70 5.31
N ARG A 18 21.76 4.39 5.15
CA ARG A 18 22.26 3.55 6.24
C ARG A 18 23.65 3.98 6.73
N GLN A 19 24.53 4.39 5.83
CA GLN A 19 25.89 4.84 6.17
C GLN A 19 25.88 6.22 6.83
N LYS A 20 25.09 7.18 6.32
CA LYS A 20 25.04 8.56 6.82
C LYS A 20 24.17 8.72 8.07
N LEU A 21 22.99 8.08 8.10
CA LEU A 21 21.97 8.30 9.14
C LEU A 21 21.81 7.12 10.10
N GLY A 22 22.50 6.00 9.82
CA GLY A 22 22.45 4.81 10.64
C GLY A 22 21.34 3.82 10.28
N TRP A 23 21.48 2.60 10.82
CA TRP A 23 20.59 1.47 10.49
C TRP A 23 19.12 1.74 10.85
N TRP A 24 18.85 2.31 12.04
CA TRP A 24 17.48 2.58 12.49
C TRP A 24 16.74 3.53 11.55
N HIS A 25 17.39 4.61 11.12
CA HIS A 25 16.80 5.57 10.20
C HIS A 25 16.43 4.93 8.86
N ALA A 26 17.32 4.11 8.32
CA ALA A 26 17.15 3.47 7.01
C ALA A 26 16.06 2.39 6.96
N TYR A 27 15.57 1.91 8.11
CA TYR A 27 14.60 0.80 8.17
C TYR A 27 13.41 1.05 9.09
N ARG A 28 13.29 2.20 9.74
CA ARG A 28 12.24 2.47 10.75
C ARG A 28 10.82 2.26 10.23
N PHE A 29 10.47 2.80 9.06
CA PHE A 29 9.13 2.63 8.50
C PHE A 29 8.92 1.24 7.90
N LEU A 30 9.96 0.59 7.40
CA LEU A 30 9.89 -0.82 7.03
C LEU A 30 9.53 -1.67 8.26
N ILE A 31 10.22 -1.50 9.37
CA ILE A 31 9.99 -2.25 10.62
C ILE A 31 8.60 -1.97 11.16
N LEU A 32 8.21 -0.69 11.27
CA LEU A 32 6.89 -0.30 11.77
C LEU A 32 5.75 -0.91 10.94
N ARG A 33 5.87 -0.93 9.61
CA ARG A 33 4.89 -1.59 8.74
C ARG A 33 4.81 -3.10 8.97
N ARG A 34 5.96 -3.77 9.14
CA ARG A 34 5.98 -5.22 9.43
C ARG A 34 5.38 -5.52 10.80
N ILE A 35 5.70 -4.73 11.82
CA ILE A 35 5.08 -4.84 13.13
C ILE A 35 3.56 -4.67 13.02
N SER A 36 3.07 -3.63 12.35
CA SER A 36 1.63 -3.40 12.15
C SER A 36 0.94 -4.58 11.46
N GLN A 37 1.49 -5.06 10.34
CA GLN A 37 0.94 -6.18 9.58
C GLN A 37 0.93 -7.48 10.39
N LEU A 38 2.03 -7.80 11.09
CA LEU A 38 2.12 -8.98 11.94
C LEU A 38 1.21 -8.89 13.16
N SER A 39 1.09 -7.71 13.77
CA SER A 39 0.17 -7.51 14.91
C SER A 39 -1.28 -7.78 14.51
N ILE A 40 -1.71 -7.33 13.32
CA ILE A 40 -3.06 -7.59 12.84
C ILE A 40 -3.27 -9.10 12.58
N ILE A 41 -2.29 -9.78 11.97
CA ILE A 41 -2.35 -11.24 11.80
C ILE A 41 -2.45 -11.94 13.16
N LEU A 42 -1.64 -11.52 14.14
CA LEU A 42 -1.69 -12.09 15.49
C LEU A 42 -3.03 -11.84 16.20
N MET A 43 -3.66 -10.67 15.98
CA MET A 43 -5.00 -10.39 16.50
C MET A 43 -6.06 -11.34 15.92
N PHE A 44 -5.97 -11.71 14.63
CA PHE A 44 -6.84 -12.74 14.05
C PHE A 44 -6.54 -14.14 14.57
N LEU A 45 -5.26 -14.45 14.80
CA LEU A 45 -4.82 -15.76 15.34
C LEU A 45 -5.08 -15.92 16.83
N SER A 46 -5.33 -14.83 17.57
CA SER A 46 -5.56 -14.90 19.01
C SER A 46 -6.78 -15.76 19.39
N GLY A 47 -7.84 -15.74 18.58
CA GLY A 47 -9.01 -16.60 18.78
C GLY A 47 -8.70 -18.08 18.65
N PRO A 48 -8.20 -18.57 17.50
CA PRO A 48 -7.88 -19.98 17.31
C PRO A 48 -6.82 -20.53 18.27
N ILE A 49 -5.82 -19.71 18.67
CA ILE A 49 -4.69 -20.18 19.49
C ILE A 49 -4.97 -20.07 20.99
N TRP A 50 -5.51 -18.92 21.44
CA TRP A 50 -5.69 -18.62 22.85
C TRP A 50 -7.14 -18.51 23.30
N GLN A 51 -8.10 -18.74 22.39
CA GLN A 51 -9.55 -18.60 22.63
C GLN A 51 -9.98 -17.19 23.07
N VAL A 52 -9.13 -16.18 22.84
CA VAL A 52 -9.40 -14.78 23.12
C VAL A 52 -9.58 -14.06 21.78
N TRP A 53 -10.82 -13.75 21.44
CA TRP A 53 -11.16 -13.13 20.15
C TRP A 53 -10.97 -11.61 20.22
N ILE A 54 -9.78 -11.11 19.81
CA ILE A 54 -9.53 -9.67 19.65
C ILE A 54 -10.13 -9.20 18.31
N LEU A 55 -9.81 -9.90 17.21
CA LEU A 55 -10.43 -9.72 15.91
C LEU A 55 -11.08 -11.04 15.48
N LYS A 56 -12.41 -11.05 15.39
CA LYS A 56 -13.21 -12.21 15.00
C LYS A 56 -13.64 -12.06 13.54
N GLY A 57 -13.37 -13.07 12.72
CA GLY A 57 -13.68 -13.07 11.30
C GLY A 57 -12.44 -13.11 10.42
N ASN A 58 -12.43 -12.32 9.34
CA ASN A 58 -11.34 -12.25 8.37
C ASN A 58 -11.11 -10.82 7.88
N TYR A 59 -10.19 -10.63 6.92
CA TYR A 59 -9.89 -9.31 6.34
C TYR A 59 -11.05 -8.70 5.53
N SER A 60 -12.03 -9.49 5.12
CA SER A 60 -13.20 -9.04 4.38
C SER A 60 -14.30 -8.50 5.31
N SER A 61 -14.50 -9.18 6.45
CA SER A 61 -15.46 -8.78 7.49
C SER A 61 -15.00 -9.29 8.84
N SER A 62 -14.87 -8.39 9.79
CA SER A 62 -14.42 -8.71 11.14
C SER A 62 -15.15 -7.88 12.19
N MET A 63 -15.11 -8.38 13.41
CA MET A 63 -15.60 -7.68 14.61
C MET A 63 -14.43 -7.47 15.56
N LEU A 64 -14.17 -6.23 15.94
CA LEU A 64 -13.19 -5.90 16.96
C LEU A 64 -13.85 -5.97 18.33
N LEU A 65 -13.33 -6.87 19.20
CA LEU A 65 -13.83 -7.11 20.56
C LEU A 65 -15.36 -7.37 20.59
N ASP A 66 -15.89 -8.07 19.60
CA ASP A 66 -17.33 -8.35 19.41
C ASP A 66 -18.25 -7.09 19.45
N THR A 67 -17.67 -5.89 19.28
CA THR A 67 -18.40 -4.62 19.41
C THR A 67 -18.35 -3.78 18.13
N VAL A 68 -17.16 -3.58 17.54
CA VAL A 68 -16.97 -2.68 16.41
C VAL A 68 -16.88 -3.49 15.12
N PRO A 69 -17.86 -3.39 14.21
CA PRO A 69 -17.78 -4.05 12.91
C PRO A 69 -16.74 -3.34 12.04
N LEU A 70 -15.95 -4.12 11.30
CA LEU A 70 -14.98 -3.65 10.32
C LEU A 70 -15.17 -4.47 9.04
N THR A 71 -15.62 -3.82 7.98
CA THR A 71 -15.93 -4.51 6.71
C THR A 71 -15.22 -3.83 5.55
N ASP A 72 -14.70 -4.63 4.62
CA ASP A 72 -14.07 -4.12 3.40
C ASP A 72 -15.11 -3.36 2.55
N PRO A 73 -14.86 -2.09 2.22
CA PRO A 73 -15.75 -1.29 1.38
C PRO A 73 -16.00 -1.91 0.00
N LEU A 74 -15.03 -2.65 -0.57
CA LEU A 74 -15.19 -3.29 -1.87
C LEU A 74 -16.23 -4.40 -1.80
N ILE A 75 -16.15 -5.28 -0.79
CA ILE A 75 -17.12 -6.38 -0.62
C ILE A 75 -18.50 -5.84 -0.31
N THR A 76 -18.61 -4.78 0.47
CA THR A 76 -19.90 -4.13 0.72
C THR A 76 -20.49 -3.54 -0.56
N ALA A 77 -19.68 -2.87 -1.38
CA ALA A 77 -20.11 -2.33 -2.68
C ALA A 77 -20.54 -3.45 -3.64
N GLU A 78 -19.81 -4.57 -3.65
CA GLU A 78 -20.12 -5.74 -4.45
C GLU A 78 -21.42 -6.41 -4.00
N SER A 79 -21.63 -6.56 -2.69
CA SER A 79 -22.89 -7.07 -2.11
C SER A 79 -24.09 -6.22 -2.49
N LEU A 80 -23.96 -4.89 -2.43
CA LEU A 80 -25.01 -3.98 -2.90
C LEU A 80 -25.25 -4.12 -4.41
N ALA A 81 -24.21 -4.32 -5.21
CA ALA A 81 -24.31 -4.49 -6.65
C ALA A 81 -25.06 -5.78 -7.04
N THR A 82 -24.95 -6.86 -6.25
CA THR A 82 -25.73 -8.10 -6.46
C THR A 82 -27.23 -7.95 -6.15
N GLY A 83 -27.65 -6.82 -5.61
CA GLY A 83 -29.04 -6.58 -5.15
C GLY A 83 -29.35 -7.16 -3.77
N TYR A 84 -28.36 -7.78 -3.12
CA TYR A 84 -28.51 -8.21 -1.73
C TYR A 84 -28.41 -7.01 -0.78
N GLN A 85 -29.31 -6.97 0.20
CA GLN A 85 -29.25 -5.97 1.25
C GLN A 85 -28.37 -6.48 2.40
N PRO A 86 -27.14 -6.00 2.54
CA PRO A 86 -26.27 -6.43 3.63
C PRO A 86 -26.85 -5.97 4.98
N GLU A 87 -26.55 -6.71 6.02
CA GLU A 87 -26.92 -6.31 7.39
C GLU A 87 -26.40 -4.92 7.72
N ILE A 88 -27.15 -4.21 8.56
CA ILE A 88 -26.81 -2.84 8.95
C ILE A 88 -25.41 -2.75 9.61
N THR A 89 -25.00 -3.78 10.32
CA THR A 89 -23.67 -3.95 10.91
C THR A 89 -22.57 -3.93 9.85
N THR A 90 -22.77 -4.59 8.71
CA THR A 90 -21.86 -4.60 7.56
C THR A 90 -21.71 -3.21 6.95
N ILE A 91 -22.81 -2.48 6.79
CA ILE A 91 -22.81 -1.11 6.25
C ILE A 91 -22.09 -0.16 7.21
N ILE A 92 -22.36 -0.25 8.52
CA ILE A 92 -21.69 0.55 9.54
C ILE A 92 -20.17 0.24 9.53
N GLY A 93 -19.79 -1.03 9.46
CA GLY A 93 -18.37 -1.43 9.40
C GLY A 93 -17.65 -0.88 8.17
N ALA A 94 -18.28 -0.92 6.99
CA ALA A 94 -17.74 -0.32 5.79
C ALA A 94 -17.64 1.21 5.88
N LEU A 95 -18.64 1.86 6.47
CA LEU A 95 -18.63 3.31 6.67
C LEU A 95 -17.50 3.74 7.61
N ILE A 96 -17.26 3.02 8.70
CA ILE A 96 -16.15 3.27 9.63
C ILE A 96 -14.82 3.22 8.87
N ILE A 97 -14.60 2.18 8.06
CA ILE A 97 -13.38 2.02 7.26
C ILE A 97 -13.24 3.14 6.22
N VAL A 98 -14.32 3.47 5.50
CA VAL A 98 -14.31 4.56 4.51
C VAL A 98 -13.96 5.88 5.16
N VAL A 99 -14.61 6.26 6.26
CA VAL A 99 -14.35 7.52 6.98
C VAL A 99 -12.93 7.55 7.51
N PHE A 100 -12.46 6.46 8.12
CA PHE A 100 -11.11 6.38 8.65
C PHE A 100 -10.06 6.64 7.55
N TYR A 101 -10.12 5.92 6.43
CA TYR A 101 -9.11 6.09 5.36
C TYR A 101 -9.30 7.36 4.53
N ALA A 102 -10.53 7.90 4.44
CA ALA A 102 -10.77 9.21 3.82
C ALA A 102 -10.10 10.33 4.62
N ILE A 103 -10.07 10.22 5.95
CA ILE A 103 -9.48 11.24 6.83
C ILE A 103 -7.98 10.99 7.02
N VAL A 104 -7.58 9.78 7.41
CA VAL A 104 -6.22 9.53 7.90
C VAL A 104 -5.21 9.52 6.75
N ALA A 105 -5.23 8.51 5.89
CA ALA A 105 -4.20 8.38 4.87
C ALA A 105 -4.68 7.56 3.66
N SER A 106 -4.38 8.08 2.45
CA SER A 106 -4.66 7.40 1.19
C SER A 106 -3.95 6.04 1.14
N LYS A 107 -4.64 5.00 0.68
CA LYS A 107 -4.08 3.65 0.48
C LYS A 107 -3.21 3.12 1.64
N ALA A 108 -3.29 3.71 2.86
CA ALA A 108 -2.52 3.23 4.01
C ALA A 108 -2.85 1.78 4.35
N PHE A 109 -4.09 1.33 4.09
CA PHE A 109 -4.46 -0.08 4.17
C PHE A 109 -3.47 -0.97 3.43
N CYS A 110 -3.11 -0.62 2.19
CA CYS A 110 -2.23 -1.43 1.34
C CYS A 110 -0.81 -1.57 1.90
N SER A 111 -0.31 -0.58 2.66
CA SER A 111 1.05 -0.59 3.18
C SER A 111 1.17 -1.02 4.64
N TRP A 112 0.14 -0.78 5.46
CA TRP A 112 0.20 -0.98 6.91
C TRP A 112 -0.65 -2.14 7.43
N VAL A 113 -1.69 -2.54 6.69
CA VAL A 113 -2.65 -3.56 7.11
C VAL A 113 -2.57 -4.81 6.23
N CYS A 114 -2.54 -4.63 4.91
CA CYS A 114 -2.64 -5.71 3.95
C CYS A 114 -1.44 -6.67 4.00
N PRO A 115 -1.62 -7.97 4.27
CA PRO A 115 -0.54 -8.94 4.34
C PRO A 115 0.11 -9.22 2.97
N MET A 116 -0.64 -9.02 1.87
CA MET A 116 -0.08 -9.15 0.52
C MET A 116 1.07 -8.20 0.24
N ASN A 117 1.16 -7.07 0.96
CA ASN A 117 2.30 -6.17 0.84
C ASN A 117 3.63 -6.84 1.25
N ILE A 118 3.60 -7.81 2.18
CA ILE A 118 4.80 -8.57 2.56
C ILE A 118 5.28 -9.41 1.38
N VAL A 119 4.35 -10.08 0.70
CA VAL A 119 4.63 -10.95 -0.45
C VAL A 119 5.19 -10.15 -1.63
N THR A 120 4.51 -9.05 -2.00
CA THR A 120 4.93 -8.21 -3.12
C THR A 120 6.23 -7.45 -2.84
N ASP A 121 6.49 -7.06 -1.59
CA ASP A 121 7.76 -6.47 -1.18
C ASP A 121 8.91 -7.47 -1.22
N ALA A 122 8.66 -8.72 -0.82
CA ALA A 122 9.64 -9.80 -0.92
C ALA A 122 10.00 -10.09 -2.39
N ALA A 123 8.99 -10.11 -3.27
CA ALA A 123 9.21 -10.27 -4.71
C ALA A 123 10.04 -9.11 -5.29
N ALA A 124 9.69 -7.86 -4.97
CA ALA A 124 10.42 -6.68 -5.42
C ALA A 124 11.85 -6.63 -4.87
N TRP A 125 12.07 -7.01 -3.61
CA TRP A 125 13.40 -7.11 -3.02
C TRP A 125 14.25 -8.17 -3.74
N LEU A 126 13.69 -9.37 -3.97
CA LEU A 126 14.38 -10.45 -4.67
C LEU A 126 14.69 -10.05 -6.11
N ARG A 127 13.75 -9.39 -6.80
CA ARG A 127 13.92 -8.84 -8.15
C ARG A 127 15.11 -7.89 -8.23
N ARG A 128 15.21 -6.93 -7.30
CA ARG A 128 16.34 -5.99 -7.22
C ARG A 128 17.66 -6.73 -6.96
N LYS A 129 17.65 -7.74 -6.06
CA LYS A 129 18.84 -8.54 -5.74
C LYS A 129 19.33 -9.37 -6.93
N LEU A 130 18.41 -9.93 -7.72
CA LEU A 130 18.69 -10.68 -8.94
C LEU A 130 19.05 -9.77 -10.13
N GLY A 131 18.91 -8.45 -10.00
CA GLY A 131 19.21 -7.49 -11.05
C GLY A 131 18.23 -7.49 -12.23
N ILE A 132 17.00 -8.00 -12.03
CA ILE A 132 15.97 -8.03 -13.07
C ILE A 132 15.42 -6.60 -13.24
N ARG A 133 15.78 -5.93 -14.34
CA ARG A 133 15.39 -4.55 -14.64
C ARG A 133 14.20 -4.44 -15.58
N GLN A 134 13.98 -5.47 -16.41
CA GLN A 134 12.89 -5.48 -17.36
C GLN A 134 11.56 -5.61 -16.61
N SER A 135 10.65 -4.68 -16.81
CA SER A 135 9.32 -4.69 -16.25
C SER A 135 8.31 -4.41 -17.36
N LEU A 136 7.28 -5.25 -17.44
CA LEU A 136 6.20 -5.03 -18.39
C LEU A 136 5.46 -3.74 -18.03
N LYS A 137 5.29 -2.86 -19.01
CA LYS A 137 4.54 -1.61 -18.83
C LYS A 137 3.05 -1.89 -18.86
N ILE A 138 2.47 -2.11 -17.68
CA ILE A 138 1.03 -2.30 -17.50
C ILE A 138 0.39 -0.94 -17.19
N SER A 139 -0.76 -0.64 -17.80
CA SER A 139 -1.49 0.58 -17.48
C SER A 139 -2.06 0.53 -16.07
N ARG A 140 -1.86 1.60 -15.30
CA ARG A 140 -2.45 1.74 -13.95
C ARG A 140 -3.97 1.91 -13.96
N GLN A 141 -4.52 2.28 -15.11
CA GLN A 141 -5.98 2.36 -15.29
C GLN A 141 -6.64 0.99 -15.26
N LEU A 142 -5.88 -0.09 -15.53
CA LEU A 142 -6.38 -1.45 -15.56
C LEU A 142 -7.03 -1.86 -14.23
N ARG A 143 -6.51 -1.43 -13.08
CA ARG A 143 -7.12 -1.69 -11.78
C ARG A 143 -8.53 -1.11 -11.64
N TYR A 144 -8.82 0.04 -12.28
CA TYR A 144 -10.17 0.64 -12.29
C TYR A 144 -11.10 -0.11 -13.24
N VAL A 145 -10.57 -0.60 -14.36
CA VAL A 145 -11.31 -1.47 -15.29
C VAL A 145 -11.67 -2.78 -14.59
N ILE A 146 -10.70 -3.40 -13.89
CA ILE A 146 -10.96 -4.63 -13.11
C ILE A 146 -12.01 -4.36 -12.03
N LEU A 147 -11.92 -3.25 -11.30
CA LEU A 147 -12.92 -2.86 -10.31
C LEU A 147 -14.32 -2.76 -10.93
N ALA A 148 -14.44 -2.10 -12.08
CA ALA A 148 -15.71 -1.98 -12.80
C ALA A 148 -16.24 -3.34 -13.27
N VAL A 149 -15.35 -4.19 -13.83
CA VAL A 149 -15.72 -5.55 -14.28
C VAL A 149 -16.20 -6.41 -13.12
N ILE A 150 -15.56 -6.32 -11.94
CA ILE A 150 -16.00 -7.04 -10.74
C ILE A 150 -17.39 -6.57 -10.32
N LEU A 151 -17.62 -5.26 -10.18
CA LEU A 151 -18.92 -4.73 -9.73
C LEU A 151 -20.05 -5.06 -10.72
N VAL A 152 -19.81 -4.88 -12.02
CA VAL A 152 -20.79 -5.20 -13.06
C VAL A 152 -21.02 -6.71 -13.15
N GLY A 153 -19.94 -7.50 -13.11
CA GLY A 153 -20.02 -8.96 -13.13
C GLY A 153 -20.80 -9.50 -11.93
N SER A 154 -20.57 -8.97 -10.74
CA SER A 154 -21.32 -9.35 -9.52
C SER A 154 -22.80 -8.98 -9.62
N ALA A 155 -23.12 -7.82 -10.20
CA ALA A 155 -24.50 -7.43 -10.46
C ALA A 155 -25.23 -8.38 -11.44
N ILE A 156 -24.50 -8.88 -12.45
CA ILE A 156 -25.08 -9.81 -13.44
C ILE A 156 -25.21 -11.23 -12.88
N THR A 157 -24.19 -11.71 -12.17
CA THR A 157 -24.14 -13.10 -11.68
C THR A 157 -24.85 -13.30 -10.34
N GLY A 158 -25.14 -12.23 -9.60
CA GLY A 158 -25.68 -12.30 -8.25
C GLY A 158 -24.71 -12.91 -7.23
N SER A 159 -23.39 -12.95 -7.51
CA SER A 159 -22.37 -13.55 -6.65
C SER A 159 -21.19 -12.61 -6.42
N LEU A 160 -20.48 -12.77 -5.28
CA LEU A 160 -19.31 -11.97 -4.92
C LEU A 160 -18.09 -12.47 -5.69
N LEU A 161 -17.83 -11.93 -6.88
CA LEU A 161 -16.74 -12.38 -7.76
C LEU A 161 -15.37 -12.10 -7.16
N TRP A 162 -15.21 -10.97 -6.47
CA TRP A 162 -13.93 -10.61 -5.85
C TRP A 162 -13.51 -11.61 -4.76
N GLU A 163 -14.43 -12.11 -3.96
CA GLU A 163 -14.11 -13.02 -2.86
C GLU A 163 -13.48 -14.34 -3.36
N TRP A 164 -13.80 -14.77 -4.60
CA TRP A 164 -13.21 -15.96 -5.21
C TRP A 164 -11.71 -15.79 -5.53
N ILE A 165 -11.29 -14.57 -5.91
CA ILE A 165 -9.93 -14.27 -6.37
C ILE A 165 -9.18 -13.33 -5.39
N ASN A 166 -9.75 -13.06 -4.23
CA ASN A 166 -9.19 -12.15 -3.24
C ASN A 166 -7.97 -12.76 -2.53
N PRO A 167 -6.73 -12.32 -2.85
CA PRO A 167 -5.53 -12.91 -2.23
C PRO A 167 -5.39 -12.53 -0.76
N VAL A 168 -6.01 -11.44 -0.31
CA VAL A 168 -5.99 -11.02 1.10
C VAL A 168 -6.83 -11.99 1.93
N ALA A 169 -8.04 -12.31 1.46
CA ALA A 169 -8.89 -13.32 2.08
C ALA A 169 -8.25 -14.71 2.00
N ALA A 170 -7.60 -15.05 0.88
CA ALA A 170 -6.85 -16.29 0.72
C ALA A 170 -5.76 -16.46 1.78
N LEU A 171 -4.93 -15.43 1.99
CA LEU A 171 -3.92 -15.44 3.05
C LEU A 171 -4.54 -15.53 4.45
N GLY A 172 -5.62 -14.80 4.71
CA GLY A 172 -6.34 -14.91 5.97
C GLY A 172 -6.82 -16.33 6.27
N ARG A 173 -7.37 -17.03 5.26
CA ARG A 173 -7.81 -18.44 5.39
C ARG A 173 -6.62 -19.37 5.66
N ILE A 174 -5.47 -19.14 5.03
CA ILE A 174 -4.26 -19.96 5.29
C ILE A 174 -3.82 -19.80 6.74
N PHE A 175 -3.77 -18.57 7.25
CA PHE A 175 -3.33 -18.31 8.63
C PHE A 175 -4.31 -18.84 9.68
N VAL A 176 -5.62 -18.69 9.47
CA VAL A 176 -6.63 -19.06 10.46
C VAL A 176 -7.00 -20.55 10.40
N PHE A 177 -7.09 -21.11 9.21
CA PHE A 177 -7.61 -22.48 9.01
C PHE A 177 -6.56 -23.48 8.52
N GLY A 178 -5.32 -23.06 8.25
CA GLY A 178 -4.27 -23.91 7.73
C GLY A 178 -4.54 -24.49 6.33
N THR A 179 -5.55 -23.95 5.61
CA THR A 179 -5.95 -24.48 4.29
C THR A 179 -4.98 -24.03 3.21
N GLY A 180 -4.13 -24.94 2.72
CA GLY A 180 -3.15 -24.65 1.67
C GLY A 180 -3.74 -24.49 0.26
N ALA A 181 -5.04 -24.75 0.06
CA ALA A 181 -5.68 -24.75 -1.26
C ALA A 181 -5.59 -23.42 -2.03
N THR A 182 -5.41 -22.28 -1.33
CA THR A 182 -5.30 -20.95 -1.95
C THR A 182 -3.87 -20.45 -2.03
N LEU A 183 -2.87 -21.21 -1.58
CA LEU A 183 -1.46 -20.85 -1.59
C LEU A 183 -0.94 -20.61 -3.02
N TRP A 184 -1.48 -21.36 -4.00
CA TRP A 184 -1.10 -21.18 -5.41
C TRP A 184 -1.37 -19.76 -5.92
N LEU A 185 -2.47 -19.11 -5.49
CA LEU A 185 -2.79 -17.73 -5.90
C LEU A 185 -1.71 -16.76 -5.40
N VAL A 186 -1.29 -16.92 -4.15
CA VAL A 186 -0.22 -16.10 -3.55
C VAL A 186 1.10 -16.35 -4.28
N ALA A 187 1.41 -17.62 -4.62
CA ALA A 187 2.60 -17.99 -5.36
C ALA A 187 2.59 -17.41 -6.78
N VAL A 188 1.47 -17.45 -7.49
CA VAL A 188 1.31 -16.84 -8.81
C VAL A 188 1.54 -15.32 -8.75
N ILE A 189 0.97 -14.64 -7.76
CA ILE A 189 1.17 -13.19 -7.57
C ILE A 189 2.64 -12.88 -7.26
N PHE A 190 3.28 -13.68 -6.41
CA PHE A 190 4.71 -13.53 -6.10
C PHE A 190 5.57 -13.68 -7.37
N LEU A 191 5.32 -14.73 -8.16
CA LEU A 191 6.05 -14.98 -9.42
C LEU A 191 5.76 -13.90 -10.46
N PHE A 192 4.54 -13.42 -10.55
CA PHE A 192 4.16 -12.32 -11.43
C PHE A 192 4.93 -11.03 -11.07
N ASP A 193 4.97 -10.66 -9.81
CA ASP A 193 5.71 -9.48 -9.35
C ASP A 193 7.23 -9.66 -9.49
N LEU A 194 7.72 -10.89 -9.32
CA LEU A 194 9.15 -11.21 -9.47
C LEU A 194 9.61 -11.18 -10.93
N LEU A 195 8.86 -11.78 -11.84
CA LEU A 195 9.33 -12.05 -13.21
C LEU A 195 8.77 -11.07 -14.24
N VAL A 196 7.52 -10.63 -14.09
CA VAL A 196 6.79 -9.88 -15.13
C VAL A 196 6.81 -8.37 -14.85
N ALA A 197 6.29 -7.92 -13.72
CA ALA A 197 6.17 -6.49 -13.43
C ALA A 197 6.42 -6.19 -11.95
N GLU A 198 7.37 -5.30 -11.65
CA GLU A 198 7.64 -4.88 -10.28
C GLU A 198 6.40 -4.22 -9.67
N HIS A 199 5.95 -4.74 -8.50
CA HIS A 199 4.70 -4.34 -7.87
C HIS A 199 3.47 -4.40 -8.80
N GLY A 200 3.49 -5.31 -9.79
CA GLY A 200 2.46 -5.42 -10.84
C GLY A 200 1.08 -5.68 -10.28
N TRP A 201 0.96 -6.56 -9.28
CA TRP A 201 -0.31 -6.83 -8.63
C TRP A 201 -0.85 -5.59 -7.91
N CYS A 202 -0.13 -5.09 -6.91
CA CYS A 202 -0.60 -3.98 -6.06
C CYS A 202 -0.74 -2.65 -6.82
N GLY A 203 0.17 -2.38 -7.77
CA GLY A 203 0.20 -1.12 -8.51
C GLY A 203 -0.75 -1.06 -9.71
N HIS A 204 -1.11 -2.20 -10.32
CA HIS A 204 -1.77 -2.22 -11.62
C HIS A 204 -3.04 -3.06 -11.69
N LEU A 205 -3.17 -4.15 -10.90
CA LEU A 205 -4.25 -5.10 -11.02
C LEU A 205 -5.24 -5.07 -9.83
N CYS A 206 -4.76 -4.79 -8.62
CA CYS A 206 -5.55 -4.93 -7.41
C CYS A 206 -6.69 -3.89 -7.31
N PRO A 207 -7.98 -4.31 -7.31
CA PRO A 207 -9.13 -3.41 -7.21
C PRO A 207 -9.27 -2.77 -5.83
N ILE A 208 -8.78 -3.43 -4.76
CA ILE A 208 -8.70 -2.85 -3.42
C ILE A 208 -7.85 -1.57 -3.45
N GLY A 209 -6.69 -1.62 -4.14
CA GLY A 209 -5.85 -0.43 -4.33
C GLY A 209 -6.53 0.69 -5.11
N ALA A 210 -7.47 0.37 -6.01
CA ALA A 210 -8.27 1.37 -6.73
C ALA A 210 -9.25 2.07 -5.79
N ILE A 211 -10.07 1.31 -5.05
CA ILE A 211 -11.12 1.85 -4.18
C ILE A 211 -10.52 2.69 -3.03
N TYR A 212 -9.47 2.19 -2.34
CA TYR A 212 -8.80 2.96 -1.29
C TYR A 212 -8.08 4.20 -1.83
N GLY A 213 -7.59 4.16 -3.07
CA GLY A 213 -7.03 5.34 -3.74
C GLY A 213 -8.07 6.44 -3.96
N VAL A 214 -9.29 6.08 -4.29
CA VAL A 214 -10.41 7.03 -4.46
C VAL A 214 -10.88 7.56 -3.10
N ILE A 215 -11.13 6.67 -2.12
CA ILE A 215 -11.57 7.03 -0.77
C ILE A 215 -10.57 8.02 -0.13
N GLY A 216 -9.28 7.69 -0.14
CA GLY A 216 -8.25 8.48 0.54
C GLY A 216 -7.64 9.61 -0.31
N ALA A 217 -8.21 9.96 -1.46
CA ALA A 217 -7.65 10.99 -2.35
C ALA A 217 -7.46 12.35 -1.64
N LYS A 218 -8.36 12.68 -0.71
CA LYS A 218 -8.35 13.93 0.07
C LYS A 218 -7.84 13.76 1.51
N SER A 219 -7.25 12.62 1.87
CA SER A 219 -6.76 12.33 3.22
C SER A 219 -5.73 13.36 3.74
N LEU A 220 -5.64 13.45 5.06
CA LEU A 220 -4.85 14.46 5.77
C LEU A 220 -3.36 14.14 5.77
N ILE A 221 -2.99 12.89 6.07
CA ILE A 221 -1.59 12.48 6.17
C ILE A 221 -1.02 12.25 4.77
N LYS A 222 0.02 12.97 4.44
CA LYS A 222 0.74 12.90 3.17
C LYS A 222 2.25 12.83 3.42
N ILE A 223 2.99 12.55 2.37
CA ILE A 223 4.44 12.68 2.39
C ILE A 223 4.79 14.01 1.74
N ASN A 224 5.58 14.80 2.45
CA ASN A 224 6.00 16.13 2.04
C ASN A 224 7.48 16.10 1.70
N VAL A 225 7.87 16.87 0.70
CA VAL A 225 9.25 17.21 0.37
C VAL A 225 9.60 18.47 1.11
N ILE A 226 10.54 18.40 2.06
CA ILE A 226 10.92 19.53 2.91
C ILE A 226 11.71 20.54 2.09
N ASP A 227 12.71 20.07 1.35
CA ASP A 227 13.61 20.91 0.57
C ASP A 227 14.07 20.15 -0.69
N ARG A 228 13.69 20.66 -1.87
CA ARG A 228 14.08 20.09 -3.16
C ARG A 228 15.56 20.26 -3.46
N ASP A 229 16.15 21.37 -2.99
CA ASP A 229 17.54 21.72 -3.31
C ASP A 229 18.55 20.80 -2.62
N ARG A 230 18.12 20.13 -1.53
CA ARG A 230 18.91 19.10 -0.85
C ARG A 230 18.96 17.76 -1.60
N CYS A 231 18.09 17.57 -2.60
CA CYS A 231 18.02 16.33 -3.34
C CYS A 231 19.24 16.16 -4.26
N ASP A 232 20.08 15.18 -3.97
CA ASP A 232 21.24 14.79 -4.77
C ASP A 232 20.89 13.98 -6.03
N ARG A 233 19.61 13.69 -6.25
CA ARG A 233 19.07 12.89 -7.36
C ARG A 233 19.60 11.45 -7.42
N CYS A 234 19.91 10.79 -6.31
CA CYS A 234 20.40 9.40 -6.25
C CYS A 234 19.38 8.36 -6.74
N MET A 235 18.12 8.71 -6.94
CA MET A 235 17.02 7.87 -7.43
C MET A 235 16.66 6.69 -6.52
N ASP A 236 17.19 6.59 -5.32
CA ASP A 236 16.87 5.51 -4.38
C ASP A 236 15.39 5.47 -4.01
N CYS A 237 14.78 6.65 -3.81
CA CYS A 237 13.34 6.76 -3.55
C CYS A 237 12.48 6.22 -4.70
N TYR A 238 12.91 6.38 -5.96
CA TYR A 238 12.22 5.79 -7.12
C TYR A 238 12.40 4.27 -7.18
N ASN A 239 13.59 3.76 -6.84
CA ASN A 239 13.91 2.33 -6.87
C ASN A 239 13.11 1.51 -5.85
N VAL A 240 12.65 2.12 -4.74
CA VAL A 240 11.88 1.42 -3.69
C VAL A 240 10.39 1.75 -3.69
N CYS A 241 9.97 2.74 -4.47
CA CYS A 241 8.57 3.18 -4.51
C CYS A 241 7.74 2.27 -5.41
N PRO A 242 6.62 1.69 -4.91
CA PRO A 242 5.72 0.89 -5.75
C PRO A 242 5.00 1.74 -6.82
N GLU A 243 4.92 3.04 -6.60
CA GLU A 243 4.24 4.00 -7.48
C GLU A 243 5.17 5.21 -7.77
N PRO A 244 6.32 4.99 -8.47
CA PRO A 244 7.37 6.01 -8.58
C PRO A 244 6.93 7.30 -9.28
N GLN A 245 5.87 7.26 -10.13
CA GLN A 245 5.35 8.45 -10.80
C GLN A 245 4.83 9.54 -9.83
N VAL A 246 4.44 9.15 -8.59
CA VAL A 246 3.94 10.12 -7.60
C VAL A 246 5.03 11.06 -7.06
N LEU A 247 6.30 10.67 -7.23
CA LEU A 247 7.46 11.42 -6.74
C LEU A 247 7.88 12.54 -7.72
N ARG A 248 7.49 12.44 -8.99
CA ARG A 248 8.03 13.31 -10.04
C ARG A 248 7.74 14.80 -9.79
N LEU A 249 6.48 15.16 -9.60
CA LEU A 249 6.09 16.57 -9.37
C LEU A 249 6.63 17.12 -8.07
N PRO A 250 6.50 16.45 -6.91
CA PRO A 250 7.00 16.98 -5.64
C PRO A 250 8.52 17.18 -5.62
N LEU A 251 9.30 16.33 -6.30
CA LEU A 251 10.77 16.40 -6.32
C LEU A 251 11.33 17.30 -7.43
N HIS A 252 10.78 17.17 -8.65
CA HIS A 252 11.35 17.77 -9.85
C HIS A 252 10.40 18.72 -10.57
N GLY A 253 9.30 19.11 -9.93
CA GLY A 253 8.38 20.11 -10.42
C GLY A 253 8.96 21.53 -10.35
N GLY A 254 8.28 22.50 -10.98
CA GLY A 254 8.62 23.91 -10.91
C GLY A 254 8.42 24.53 -9.52
N ALA A 255 8.80 25.78 -9.35
CA ALA A 255 8.68 26.52 -8.07
C ALA A 255 7.21 26.63 -7.60
N GLU A 256 6.25 26.63 -8.53
CA GLU A 256 4.80 26.72 -8.23
C GLU A 256 4.17 25.35 -7.91
N ASP A 257 4.85 24.24 -8.26
CA ASP A 257 4.33 22.92 -8.00
C ASP A 257 4.40 22.55 -6.52
N SER A 258 3.35 21.87 -6.05
CA SER A 258 3.27 21.40 -4.66
C SER A 258 4.42 20.46 -4.32
N GLN A 259 5.05 20.72 -3.17
CA GLN A 259 6.06 19.85 -2.56
C GLN A 259 5.41 18.69 -1.77
N ILE A 260 4.09 18.62 -1.72
CA ILE A 260 3.32 17.57 -1.06
C ILE A 260 2.94 16.53 -2.10
N ILE A 261 3.08 15.24 -1.78
CA ILE A 261 2.62 14.15 -2.64
C ILE A 261 1.10 14.03 -2.52
N LEU A 262 0.38 14.82 -3.33
CA LEU A 262 -1.09 14.83 -3.35
C LEU A 262 -1.70 13.68 -4.15
N ALA A 263 -0.89 12.95 -4.92
CA ALA A 263 -1.35 11.86 -5.77
C ALA A 263 -2.10 10.78 -4.95
N LYS A 264 -3.30 10.43 -5.41
CA LYS A 264 -4.14 9.38 -4.79
C LYS A 264 -3.49 8.00 -4.78
N ASP A 265 -2.47 7.81 -5.60
CA ASP A 265 -1.75 6.54 -5.74
C ASP A 265 -0.64 6.35 -4.70
N CYS A 266 -0.24 7.39 -3.98
CA CYS A 266 0.71 7.26 -2.88
C CYS A 266 0.12 6.37 -1.77
N ILE A 267 0.82 5.28 -1.44
CA ILE A 267 0.41 4.33 -0.39
C ILE A 267 0.86 4.76 1.02
N THR A 268 1.45 5.92 1.18
CA THR A 268 1.86 6.52 2.45
C THR A 268 2.74 5.57 3.30
N CYS A 269 3.66 4.86 2.64
CA CYS A 269 4.43 3.76 3.24
C CYS A 269 5.75 4.19 3.92
N GLY A 270 6.22 5.42 3.69
CA GLY A 270 7.46 5.94 4.27
C GLY A 270 8.77 5.42 3.67
N ARG A 271 8.76 4.58 2.63
CA ARG A 271 9.98 4.04 2.01
C ARG A 271 10.92 5.12 1.47
N CYS A 272 10.36 6.15 0.84
CA CYS A 272 11.14 7.29 0.34
C CYS A 272 11.84 8.05 1.48
N ILE A 273 11.28 8.04 2.69
CA ILE A 273 11.91 8.63 3.87
C ILE A 273 13.06 7.75 4.35
N ASP A 274 12.86 6.41 4.42
CA ASP A 274 13.85 5.46 4.91
C ASP A 274 15.14 5.46 4.07
N VAL A 275 15.01 5.57 2.73
CA VAL A 275 16.18 5.46 1.83
C VAL A 275 16.83 6.80 1.50
N CYS A 276 16.27 7.91 1.94
CA CYS A 276 16.80 9.23 1.60
C CYS A 276 17.92 9.66 2.57
N ALA A 277 19.15 9.68 2.08
CA ALA A 277 20.33 10.09 2.85
C ALA A 277 20.32 11.60 3.19
N GLU A 278 19.62 12.40 2.38
CA GLU A 278 19.57 13.87 2.53
C GLU A 278 18.32 14.36 3.31
N ASN A 279 17.52 13.44 3.88
CA ASN A 279 16.30 13.76 4.65
C ASN A 279 15.34 14.71 3.92
N VAL A 280 15.15 14.49 2.62
CA VAL A 280 14.30 15.34 1.78
C VAL A 280 12.81 15.13 2.08
N PHE A 281 12.42 13.95 2.57
CA PHE A 281 11.02 13.57 2.79
C PHE A 281 10.65 13.51 4.27
N THR A 282 9.40 13.85 4.57
CA THR A 282 8.79 13.67 5.90
C THR A 282 7.31 13.32 5.77
N PHE A 283 6.73 12.72 6.82
CA PHE A 283 5.28 12.71 6.99
C PHE A 283 4.81 14.10 7.42
N GLY A 284 3.76 14.57 6.79
CA GLY A 284 3.17 15.87 7.10
C GLY A 284 1.68 15.91 6.79
N SER A 285 1.09 17.06 7.04
CA SER A 285 -0.31 17.33 6.73
C SER A 285 -0.48 17.80 5.29
N ARG A 286 -1.62 17.45 4.67
CA ARG A 286 -2.03 17.98 3.38
C ARG A 286 -2.07 19.54 3.33
N PHE A 287 -2.31 20.18 4.47
CA PHE A 287 -2.46 21.62 4.60
C PHE A 287 -1.19 22.31 5.06
N GLU A 288 -0.09 21.57 5.18
CA GLU A 288 1.18 22.15 5.60
C GLU A 288 1.62 23.21 4.57
N LYS A 289 1.69 24.46 5.02
CA LYS A 289 2.24 25.54 4.20
C LYS A 289 3.70 25.20 3.94
N GLN A 290 4.14 25.37 2.69
CA GLN A 290 5.55 25.22 2.33
C GLN A 290 6.38 26.18 3.20
N ILE A 291 6.90 25.67 4.29
CA ILE A 291 7.84 26.41 5.11
C ILE A 291 9.17 26.33 4.35
N LYS A 292 9.47 27.37 3.58
CA LYS A 292 10.85 27.63 3.19
C LYS A 292 11.60 27.81 4.50
N ILE A 293 12.24 26.78 5.00
CA ILE A 293 13.24 26.89 6.05
C ILE A 293 14.42 27.63 5.39
N LYS A 294 14.34 28.96 5.41
CA LYS A 294 15.51 29.80 5.22
C LYS A 294 16.38 29.61 6.45
N ASN A 295 17.49 28.93 6.24
CA ASN A 295 18.69 28.89 7.05
C ASN A 295 18.55 28.56 8.55
N ILE A 296 18.98 27.33 8.89
CA ILE A 296 19.88 27.15 10.03
C ILE A 296 21.15 26.48 9.50
#